data_aa6810e2522a1eb3db6c907d2753ef3a
#
_entry.id   aa6810e2522a1eb3db6c907d2753ef3a
#
_cell.length_a   1.000
_cell.length_b   1.000
_cell.length_c   1.000
_cell.angle_alpha   90.00
_cell.angle_beta   90.00
_cell.angle_gamma   90.00
#
_symmetry.space_group_name_H-M   'P 1'
#
loop_
_entity.id
_entity.type
_entity.pdbx_description
1 polymer ?
#
loop_
_entity_poly.entity_id
_entity_poly.type
_entity_poly.pdbx_seq_one_letter_code
_entity_poly.pdbx_strand_id
1 'polypeptide(L)' 'MALQTATGTAQCPECFAEVSLTNVMQNEIAQCPGCGAELEVIAIEPLTLAVAPQEEEDWGE' A
#
# COMPACT_ATOMS: atom_id res chain seq x y z
N MET A 1 9.75 4.63 -21.82
CA MET A 1 9.76 4.40 -20.57
C MET A 1 8.72 3.48 -20.17
N ALA A 2 9.03 2.44 -19.57
CA ALA A 2 8.08 1.47 -19.21
C ALA A 2 7.60 1.68 -17.84
N LEU A 3 6.31 1.62 -17.63
CA LEU A 3 5.76 1.71 -16.33
C LEU A 3 5.65 0.31 -15.82
N GLN A 4 6.18 0.06 -14.66
CA GLN A 4 6.11 -1.23 -14.09
C GLN A 4 4.95 -1.31 -13.17
N THR A 5 4.05 -2.22 -13.43
CA THR A 5 2.91 -2.43 -12.56
C THR A 5 2.90 -3.89 -12.15
N ALA A 6 2.18 -4.19 -11.11
CA ALA A 6 2.09 -5.55 -10.60
C ALA A 6 0.67 -5.85 -10.20
N THR A 7 0.30 -7.11 -10.34
CA THR A 7 -1.00 -7.57 -9.94
C THR A 7 -0.81 -8.78 -9.06
N GLY A 8 -1.44 -8.80 -7.93
CA GLY A 8 -1.31 -9.93 -7.03
C GLY A 8 -1.88 -9.59 -5.69
N THR A 9 -1.45 -10.28 -4.66
CA THR A 9 -1.93 -10.00 -3.34
C THR A 9 -0.74 -9.76 -2.43
N ALA A 10 -0.94 -8.98 -1.42
CA ALA A 10 0.07 -8.73 -0.41
C ALA A 10 -0.62 -8.70 0.93
N GLN A 11 0.15 -8.79 1.99
CA GLN A 11 -0.43 -8.85 3.30
C GLN A 11 -0.41 -7.50 3.94
N CYS A 12 -1.50 -7.11 4.52
CA CYS A 12 -1.58 -5.85 5.22
C CYS A 12 -0.71 -5.92 6.47
N PRO A 13 0.15 -4.96 6.69
CA PRO A 13 1.00 -5.00 7.88
C PRO A 13 0.27 -4.66 9.16
N GLU A 14 -0.97 -4.19 9.06
CA GLU A 14 -1.70 -3.86 10.26
C GLU A 14 -2.58 -5.03 10.69
N CYS A 15 -3.43 -5.53 9.85
CA CYS A 15 -4.34 -6.57 10.24
C CYS A 15 -3.98 -7.91 9.61
N PHE A 16 -2.95 -7.94 8.80
CA PHE A 16 -2.49 -9.14 8.16
C PHE A 16 -3.53 -9.75 7.21
N ALA A 17 -4.46 -8.97 6.77
CA ALA A 17 -5.43 -9.47 5.82
C ALA A 17 -4.83 -9.43 4.43
N GLU A 18 -5.36 -10.26 3.56
CA GLU A 18 -4.86 -10.29 2.24
C GLU A 18 -5.40 -9.16 1.42
N VAL A 19 -4.60 -8.39 0.79
CA VAL A 19 -5.02 -7.24 0.01
C VAL A 19 -4.78 -7.55 -1.46
N SER A 20 -5.82 -7.50 -2.24
CA SER A 20 -5.70 -7.75 -3.66
C SER A 20 -5.33 -6.48 -4.37
N LEU A 21 -4.32 -6.53 -5.20
CA LEU A 21 -3.85 -5.36 -5.91
C LEU A 21 -3.82 -5.67 -7.40
N THR A 22 -4.26 -4.72 -8.20
CA THR A 22 -4.31 -4.90 -9.62
C THR A 22 -3.68 -3.72 -10.31
N ASN A 23 -2.69 -3.99 -11.13
CA ASN A 23 -2.02 -2.94 -11.89
C ASN A 23 -1.54 -1.81 -11.02
N VAL A 24 -0.94 -2.12 -9.89
CA VAL A 24 -0.44 -1.08 -9.01
C VAL A 24 1.00 -0.81 -9.33
N MET A 25 1.43 0.42 -9.07
CA MET A 25 2.78 0.82 -9.29
C MET A 25 3.47 1.05 -7.98
N GLN A 26 4.78 1.12 -8.02
CA GLN A 26 5.52 1.43 -6.83
C GLN A 26 5.16 2.83 -6.37
N ASN A 27 5.06 3.01 -5.11
CA ASN A 27 4.69 4.28 -4.47
C ASN A 27 3.20 4.58 -4.64
N GLU A 28 2.42 3.61 -5.00
CA GLU A 28 1.00 3.84 -5.13
C GLU A 28 0.34 3.56 -3.79
N ILE A 29 -0.72 4.26 -3.47
CA ILE A 29 -1.42 4.08 -2.22
C ILE A 29 -2.62 3.19 -2.42
N ALA A 30 -2.74 2.16 -1.60
CA ALA A 30 -3.88 1.27 -1.64
C ALA A 30 -4.52 1.27 -0.27
N GLN A 31 -5.77 0.86 -0.19
CA GLN A 31 -6.46 0.86 1.06
C GLN A 31 -6.80 -0.57 1.42
N CYS A 32 -6.54 -0.96 2.63
CA CYS A 32 -6.84 -2.29 3.09
C CYS A 32 -8.34 -2.44 3.27
N PRO A 33 -8.96 -3.44 2.68
CA PRO A 33 -10.38 -3.58 2.83
C PRO A 33 -10.78 -4.12 4.20
N GLY A 34 -9.83 -4.65 4.95
CA GLY A 34 -10.13 -5.16 6.26
C GLY A 34 -10.10 -4.11 7.34
N CYS A 35 -8.98 -3.46 7.52
CA CYS A 35 -8.86 -2.47 8.58
C CYS A 35 -8.97 -1.04 8.08
N GLY A 36 -8.99 -0.83 6.79
CA GLY A 36 -9.12 0.50 6.26
C GLY A 36 -7.85 1.32 6.28
N ALA A 37 -6.73 0.71 6.58
CA ALA A 37 -5.49 1.48 6.66
C ALA A 37 -5.00 1.81 5.27
N GLU A 38 -4.33 2.93 5.14
CA GLU A 38 -3.77 3.30 3.88
C GLU A 38 -2.41 2.68 3.77
N LEU A 39 -2.17 1.95 2.72
CA LEU A 39 -0.93 1.23 2.53
C LEU A 39 -0.22 1.73 1.30
N GLU A 40 1.09 1.72 1.35
CA GLU A 40 1.87 2.18 0.24
C GLU A 40 2.57 1.01 -0.38
N VAL A 41 2.58 0.93 -1.69
CA VAL A 41 3.26 -0.13 -2.39
C VAL A 41 4.72 0.25 -2.45
N ILE A 42 5.54 -0.36 -1.60
CA ILE A 42 6.94 0.02 -1.54
C ILE A 42 7.78 -0.79 -2.52
N ALA A 43 7.25 -1.89 -2.99
CA ALA A 43 7.95 -2.68 -3.99
C ALA A 43 6.92 -3.48 -4.75
N ILE A 44 7.22 -3.79 -5.98
CA ILE A 44 6.28 -4.54 -6.78
C ILE A 44 6.84 -5.88 -7.13
N GLU A 45 8.07 -6.13 -6.80
CA GLU A 45 8.64 -7.41 -7.12
C GLU A 45 9.68 -7.77 -6.10
N PRO A 46 9.30 -8.37 -5.01
CA PRO A 46 7.94 -8.85 -4.74
C PRO A 46 7.00 -7.74 -4.32
N LEU A 47 5.73 -7.99 -4.45
CA LEU A 47 4.75 -7.00 -4.11
C LEU A 47 4.74 -6.82 -2.60
N THR A 48 5.07 -5.69 -2.12
CA THR A 48 5.20 -5.42 -0.70
C THR A 48 4.47 -4.15 -0.32
N LEU A 49 3.76 -4.22 0.77
CA LEU A 49 3.01 -3.08 1.26
C LEU A 49 3.54 -2.64 2.61
N ALA A 50 3.42 -1.36 2.88
CA ALA A 50 3.76 -0.80 4.17
C ALA A 50 2.71 0.21 4.52
N VAL A 51 2.61 0.56 5.79
CA VAL A 51 1.64 1.54 6.21
C VAL A 51 2.08 2.89 5.67
N ALA A 52 1.22 3.54 4.92
CA ALA A 52 1.56 4.82 4.34
C ALA A 52 1.68 5.87 5.41
N PRO A 53 2.56 6.81 5.29
CA PRO A 53 2.70 7.87 6.29
C PRO A 53 1.49 8.73 6.23
N GLN A 54 0.87 8.92 7.41
CA GLN A 54 -0.23 9.74 7.45
C GLN A 54 0.17 11.11 7.68
N GLU A 55 -0.30 12.05 6.97
CA GLU A 55 0.00 13.35 7.21
C GLU A 55 -0.75 13.82 8.26
N GLU A 56 -0.40 13.74 9.41
CA GLU A 56 -1.09 14.24 10.47
C GLU A 56 -0.98 15.63 10.51
N GLU A 57 -1.81 16.34 10.36
CA GLU A 57 -1.74 17.67 10.47
C GLU A 57 -1.64 18.08 11.77
N ASP A 58 -0.69 17.85 12.42
CA ASP A 58 -0.55 18.20 13.70
C ASP A 58 -0.21 19.53 13.82
N TRP A 59 -0.96 20.34 14.02
CA TRP A 59 -0.71 21.63 14.20
C TRP A 59 -0.18 21.95 15.38
N GLY A 60 -0.08 21.25 16.20
CA GLY A 60 0.41 21.49 17.40
C GLY A 60 1.24 22.55 17.58
N GLU A 61 1.56 23.02 17.28
CA GLU A 61 2.34 23.75 17.43
C GLU A 61 2.10 24.50 17.59
#